data_2c7f98794fde2c5bb817c7d30f4be5e4
#
_entry.id   2c7f98794fde2c5bb817c7d30f4be5e4
#
_cell.length_a   1.000
_cell.length_b   1.000
_cell.length_c   1.000
_cell.angle_alpha   90.00
_cell.angle_beta   90.00
_cell.angle_gamma   90.00
#
_symmetry.space_group_name_H-M   'P 1'
#
loop_
_entity.id
_entity.type
_entity.pdbx_description
1 polymer ?
#
loop_
_entity_poly.entity_id
_entity_poly.type
_entity_poly.pdbx_seq_one_letter_code
_entity_poly.pdbx_strand_id
1 'polypeptide(L)'
;MIYAEVMKSIEQQIDIGVLKPGKRLPSIRALAKQFDCSVNTIIKAYSELEKKHKIYAVSKSGYYVVERVPSGHSGSADTGVIDFLSAGPDKNAMPYRDFQHCINQAIDVYKEEMFTYSEIQGLPSLREELTRHLRELQVFTVPDRICVVSGSQQAIHLLISLPFPNGKKNICVEQPTHVSMIESIKVQQATTYGIEITESGIDMERLEQLFKCNDIKCFYTVTRFHNPTGCSYSNKERRKIVELAQKYDVYIIEDDYLGDLDPDKNQDPMFAYDPSGRVIYIKSFSKVMLPGLRLGLAVIPDFLRDSFLSAKFATDLHTPVLMQGALEIYLKSGMFKTHIQRMRSIYRRKAALLQKAYQEMLPSSAAYSVSQSGFYSTIRLPGLLKAGMLIEDLKKENVYVDDARKMYLPEFAQNSVIRLSVSQVEEELIEIGVQTIARVIKEQLNKVPQVKFI
;
A
#
# COMPACT_ATOMS: atom_id res chain seq x y z
N MET A 1 29.66 -27.43 -9.14
CA MET A 1 28.56 -28.15 -9.88
C MET A 1 28.51 -27.57 -11.27
N ILE A 2 28.64 -28.35 -12.34
CA ILE A 2 28.79 -27.95 -13.76
C ILE A 2 27.72 -26.94 -14.22
N TYR A 3 26.45 -27.10 -13.79
CA TYR A 3 25.40 -26.14 -14.21
C TYR A 3 25.66 -24.69 -13.71
N ALA A 4 26.30 -24.52 -12.55
CA ALA A 4 26.63 -23.20 -12.01
C ALA A 4 27.77 -22.53 -12.80
N GLU A 5 28.70 -23.30 -13.32
CA GLU A 5 29.77 -22.83 -14.19
C GLU A 5 29.24 -22.39 -15.55
N VAL A 6 28.33 -23.21 -16.13
CA VAL A 6 27.61 -22.85 -17.37
C VAL A 6 26.82 -21.56 -17.20
N MET A 7 26.06 -21.46 -16.11
CA MET A 7 25.27 -20.26 -15.79
C MET A 7 26.17 -19.02 -15.67
N LYS A 8 27.26 -19.11 -14.90
CA LYS A 8 28.21 -18.02 -14.70
C LYS A 8 28.88 -17.57 -16.01
N SER A 9 29.24 -18.53 -16.88
CA SER A 9 29.81 -18.26 -18.19
C SER A 9 28.83 -17.49 -19.09
N ILE A 10 27.55 -17.89 -19.11
CA ILE A 10 26.51 -17.20 -19.90
C ILE A 10 26.23 -15.81 -19.32
N GLU A 11 26.12 -15.67 -18.01
CA GLU A 11 25.96 -14.36 -17.34
C GLU A 11 27.12 -13.41 -17.72
N GLN A 12 28.33 -13.88 -17.65
CA GLN A 12 29.50 -13.09 -18.03
C GLN A 12 29.47 -12.67 -19.52
N GLN A 13 29.08 -13.57 -20.45
CA GLN A 13 28.95 -13.24 -21.86
C GLN A 13 27.84 -12.21 -22.14
N ILE A 14 26.74 -12.24 -21.36
CA ILE A 14 25.69 -11.23 -21.41
C ILE A 14 26.22 -9.90 -20.88
N ASP A 15 26.89 -9.90 -19.74
CA ASP A 15 27.35 -8.67 -19.07
C ASP A 15 28.45 -7.93 -19.86
N ILE A 16 29.32 -8.66 -20.57
CA ILE A 16 30.36 -8.08 -21.49
C ILE A 16 29.83 -7.84 -22.89
N GLY A 17 28.55 -8.11 -23.19
CA GLY A 17 27.90 -7.80 -24.46
C GLY A 17 28.21 -8.73 -25.63
N VAL A 18 28.85 -9.88 -25.40
CA VAL A 18 29.05 -10.94 -26.41
C VAL A 18 27.69 -11.54 -26.79
N LEU A 19 26.87 -11.86 -25.82
CA LEU A 19 25.47 -12.23 -26.03
C LEU A 19 24.61 -10.96 -25.90
N LYS A 20 24.25 -10.39 -27.04
CA LYS A 20 23.52 -9.12 -27.11
C LYS A 20 22.05 -9.29 -26.67
N PRO A 21 21.43 -8.29 -26.01
CA PRO A 21 20.00 -8.26 -25.75
C PRO A 21 19.15 -8.55 -26.99
N GLY A 22 18.05 -9.29 -26.83
CA GLY A 22 17.15 -9.71 -27.93
C GLY A 22 17.73 -10.77 -28.84
N LYS A 23 18.97 -11.22 -28.67
CA LYS A 23 19.56 -12.27 -29.51
C LYS A 23 19.29 -13.65 -28.92
N ARG A 24 19.14 -14.60 -29.84
CA ARG A 24 18.92 -16.00 -29.51
C ARG A 24 20.18 -16.62 -28.92
N LEU A 25 20.04 -17.34 -27.82
CA LEU A 25 21.08 -18.16 -27.22
C LEU A 25 21.34 -19.43 -28.04
N PRO A 26 22.52 -20.04 -27.89
CA PRO A 26 22.80 -21.38 -28.42
C PRO A 26 21.75 -22.38 -27.97
N SER A 27 21.44 -23.36 -28.83
CA SER A 27 20.51 -24.42 -28.46
C SER A 27 21.05 -25.24 -27.26
N ILE A 28 20.15 -25.80 -26.47
CA ILE A 28 20.50 -26.66 -25.33
C ILE A 28 21.48 -27.76 -25.75
N ARG A 29 21.26 -28.37 -26.93
CA ARG A 29 22.14 -29.42 -27.46
C ARG A 29 23.51 -28.89 -27.83
N ALA A 30 23.59 -27.70 -28.44
CA ALA A 30 24.85 -27.06 -28.80
C ALA A 30 25.70 -26.74 -27.56
N LEU A 31 25.09 -26.18 -26.53
CA LEU A 31 25.76 -25.88 -25.25
C LEU A 31 26.18 -27.14 -24.50
N ALA A 32 25.34 -28.19 -24.51
CA ALA A 32 25.68 -29.45 -23.89
C ALA A 32 26.97 -30.06 -24.50
N LYS A 33 27.10 -29.95 -25.84
CA LYS A 33 28.31 -30.36 -26.55
C LYS A 33 29.50 -29.44 -26.25
N GLN A 34 29.28 -28.11 -26.15
CA GLN A 34 30.33 -27.13 -25.87
C GLN A 34 30.95 -27.28 -24.46
N PHE A 35 30.09 -27.55 -23.46
CA PHE A 35 30.49 -27.67 -22.05
C PHE A 35 30.74 -29.12 -21.63
N ASP A 36 30.70 -30.08 -22.55
CA ASP A 36 30.83 -31.52 -22.32
C ASP A 36 29.99 -32.00 -21.12
N CYS A 37 28.70 -31.67 -21.17
CA CYS A 37 27.78 -31.99 -20.09
C CYS A 37 26.43 -32.51 -20.59
N SER A 38 25.60 -33.00 -19.68
CA SER A 38 24.28 -33.53 -20.04
C SER A 38 23.32 -32.38 -20.48
N VAL A 39 22.38 -32.73 -21.36
CA VAL A 39 21.27 -31.85 -21.77
C VAL A 39 20.50 -31.33 -20.55
N ASN A 40 20.28 -32.18 -19.54
CA ASN A 40 19.59 -31.79 -18.32
C ASN A 40 20.36 -30.74 -17.52
N THR A 41 21.70 -30.75 -17.55
CA THR A 41 22.54 -29.74 -16.91
C THR A 41 22.31 -28.36 -17.55
N ILE A 42 22.23 -28.30 -18.87
CA ILE A 42 21.94 -27.04 -19.59
C ILE A 42 20.49 -26.57 -19.36
N ILE A 43 19.51 -27.49 -19.36
CA ILE A 43 18.13 -27.14 -19.02
C ILE A 43 18.06 -26.49 -17.64
N LYS A 44 18.75 -27.07 -16.66
CA LYS A 44 18.80 -26.51 -15.31
C LYS A 44 19.50 -25.14 -15.29
N ALA A 45 20.60 -24.96 -16.00
CA ALA A 45 21.29 -23.68 -16.11
C ALA A 45 20.40 -22.61 -16.76
N TYR A 46 19.70 -22.95 -17.85
CA TYR A 46 18.77 -22.03 -18.51
C TYR A 46 17.57 -21.70 -17.63
N SER A 47 16.99 -22.69 -16.92
CA SER A 47 15.90 -22.44 -15.97
C SER A 47 16.33 -21.49 -14.83
N GLU A 48 17.54 -21.64 -14.30
CA GLU A 48 18.04 -20.71 -13.28
C GLU A 48 18.35 -19.30 -13.84
N LEU A 49 18.84 -19.20 -15.09
CA LEU A 49 19.02 -17.91 -15.76
C LEU A 49 17.70 -17.23 -16.09
N GLU A 50 16.67 -18.01 -16.42
CA GLU A 50 15.31 -17.53 -16.65
C GLU A 50 14.67 -17.02 -15.35
N LYS A 51 14.80 -17.75 -14.23
CA LYS A 51 14.43 -17.30 -12.89
C LYS A 51 15.13 -16.00 -12.48
N LYS A 52 16.39 -15.82 -12.91
CA LYS A 52 17.14 -14.56 -12.70
C LYS A 52 16.80 -13.48 -13.73
N HIS A 53 15.86 -13.72 -14.62
CA HIS A 53 15.44 -12.79 -15.69
C HIS A 53 16.62 -12.30 -16.57
N LYS A 54 17.60 -13.17 -16.77
CA LYS A 54 18.70 -12.88 -17.74
C LYS A 54 18.35 -13.33 -19.15
N ILE A 55 17.50 -14.37 -19.26
CA ILE A 55 17.02 -14.95 -20.51
C ILE A 55 15.53 -15.24 -20.42
N TYR A 56 14.88 -15.44 -21.56
CA TYR A 56 13.48 -15.90 -21.62
C TYR A 56 13.30 -16.94 -22.73
N ALA A 57 12.35 -17.86 -22.52
CA ALA A 57 12.00 -18.89 -23.49
C ALA A 57 10.94 -18.38 -24.48
N VAL A 58 11.12 -18.68 -25.76
CA VAL A 58 10.09 -18.49 -26.79
C VAL A 58 9.71 -19.88 -27.30
N SER A 59 8.44 -20.26 -27.16
CA SER A 59 7.93 -21.57 -27.55
C SER A 59 8.32 -21.89 -28.99
N LYS A 60 8.84 -23.10 -29.22
CA LYS A 60 9.34 -23.62 -30.51
C LYS A 60 10.49 -22.81 -31.16
N SER A 61 10.96 -21.73 -30.53
CA SER A 61 12.03 -20.88 -31.06
C SER A 61 13.32 -20.99 -30.26
N GLY A 62 13.27 -21.13 -28.94
CA GLY A 62 14.46 -21.27 -28.09
C GLY A 62 14.56 -20.20 -27.02
N TYR A 63 15.75 -19.99 -26.47
CA TYR A 63 16.01 -18.99 -25.43
C TYR A 63 16.65 -17.74 -26.01
N TYR A 64 16.30 -16.58 -25.45
CA TYR A 64 16.74 -15.26 -25.87
C TYR A 64 17.27 -14.47 -24.68
N VAL A 65 18.25 -13.62 -24.91
CA VAL A 65 18.73 -12.67 -23.90
C VAL A 65 17.66 -11.61 -23.67
N VAL A 66 17.32 -11.35 -22.43
CA VAL A 66 16.35 -10.28 -22.07
C VAL A 66 16.88 -8.96 -22.61
N GLU A 67 16.08 -8.26 -23.40
CA GLU A 67 16.36 -6.89 -23.78
C GLU A 67 16.37 -6.04 -22.49
N ARG A 68 17.55 -5.59 -22.09
CA ARG A 68 17.60 -4.43 -21.22
C ARG A 68 17.12 -3.25 -22.10
N VAL A 69 15.84 -2.93 -22.03
CA VAL A 69 15.43 -1.57 -22.36
C VAL A 69 16.41 -0.70 -21.57
N PRO A 70 17.22 0.15 -22.21
CA PRO A 70 18.01 1.10 -21.44
C PRO A 70 16.98 1.74 -20.52
N SER A 71 17.19 1.60 -19.22
CA SER A 71 16.38 2.32 -18.24
C SER A 71 16.71 3.79 -18.48
N GLY A 72 16.02 4.37 -19.45
CA GLY A 72 16.05 5.80 -19.77
C GLY A 72 15.44 6.63 -18.64
N HIS A 73 15.24 5.98 -17.53
CA HIS A 73 15.06 6.51 -16.18
C HIS A 73 16.00 5.72 -15.27
N SER A 74 17.33 5.79 -15.55
CA SER A 74 18.28 5.89 -14.45
C SER A 74 17.78 7.13 -13.72
N GLY A 75 17.07 6.88 -12.61
CA GLY A 75 16.65 7.92 -11.71
C GLY A 75 17.87 8.82 -11.54
N SER A 76 17.64 10.10 -11.65
CA SER A 76 18.59 11.12 -11.34
C SER A 76 19.38 10.69 -10.11
N ALA A 77 20.52 10.09 -10.34
CA ALA A 77 21.57 10.09 -9.36
C ALA A 77 21.80 11.57 -9.06
N ASP A 78 21.67 11.91 -7.79
CA ASP A 78 22.20 13.14 -7.25
C ASP A 78 21.51 14.46 -7.64
N THR A 79 20.20 14.56 -7.36
CA THR A 79 19.55 15.88 -7.30
C THR A 79 19.59 16.50 -5.90
N GLY A 80 20.13 15.83 -4.89
CA GLY A 80 20.06 16.30 -3.50
C GLY A 80 18.62 16.46 -2.96
N VAL A 81 17.62 15.90 -3.64
CA VAL A 81 16.21 15.99 -3.29
C VAL A 81 15.84 14.88 -2.31
N ILE A 82 15.27 15.27 -1.17
CA ILE A 82 14.73 14.35 -0.15
C ILE A 82 13.21 14.45 -0.18
N ASP A 83 12.56 13.42 -0.72
CA ASP A 83 11.10 13.40 -0.93
C ASP A 83 10.39 12.59 0.16
N PHE A 84 9.96 13.26 1.23
CA PHE A 84 9.05 12.71 2.24
C PHE A 84 7.57 12.87 1.88
N LEU A 85 7.25 13.45 0.71
CA LEU A 85 5.88 13.67 0.25
C LEU A 85 5.28 12.38 -0.31
N SER A 86 6.06 11.66 -1.13
CA SER A 86 5.62 10.45 -1.81
C SER A 86 5.47 9.26 -0.85
N ALA A 87 4.34 8.56 -0.96
CA ALA A 87 3.99 7.42 -0.09
C ALA A 87 3.65 6.17 -0.92
N GLY A 88 4.40 5.91 -1.97
CA GLY A 88 4.39 4.66 -2.73
C GLY A 88 5.26 3.57 -2.09
N PRO A 89 5.27 2.35 -2.62
CA PRO A 89 6.25 1.34 -2.25
C PRO A 89 7.67 1.80 -2.58
N ASP A 90 8.65 1.25 -1.85
CA ASP A 90 10.07 1.47 -2.13
C ASP A 90 10.39 1.10 -3.58
N LYS A 91 10.97 2.06 -4.33
CA LYS A 91 11.22 1.91 -5.77
C LYS A 91 12.17 0.75 -6.09
N ASN A 92 13.18 0.52 -5.23
CA ASN A 92 14.16 -0.54 -5.40
C ASN A 92 13.63 -1.92 -5.00
N ALA A 93 12.51 -1.97 -4.28
CA ALA A 93 11.89 -3.20 -3.83
C ALA A 93 10.65 -3.60 -4.66
N MET A 94 10.20 -2.76 -5.59
CA MET A 94 9.04 -3.08 -6.44
C MET A 94 9.23 -4.38 -7.22
N PRO A 95 8.28 -5.34 -7.17
CA PRO A 95 8.43 -6.68 -7.74
C PRO A 95 8.04 -6.72 -9.22
N TYR A 96 8.44 -5.73 -10.02
CA TYR A 96 7.98 -5.61 -11.41
C TYR A 96 8.40 -6.77 -12.30
N ARG A 97 9.58 -7.38 -12.06
CA ARG A 97 10.07 -8.53 -12.83
C ARG A 97 9.29 -9.81 -12.51
N ASP A 98 9.06 -10.06 -11.22
CA ASP A 98 8.27 -11.21 -10.77
C ASP A 98 6.85 -11.09 -11.30
N PHE A 99 6.30 -9.88 -11.25
CA PHE A 99 4.95 -9.63 -11.75
C PHE A 99 4.85 -9.71 -13.27
N GLN A 100 5.88 -9.28 -14.02
CA GLN A 100 5.98 -9.50 -15.46
C GLN A 100 5.96 -10.99 -15.81
N HIS A 101 6.68 -11.82 -15.06
CA HIS A 101 6.62 -13.27 -15.21
C HIS A 101 5.19 -13.79 -14.98
N CYS A 102 4.51 -13.32 -13.94
CA CYS A 102 3.12 -13.70 -13.66
C CYS A 102 2.15 -13.26 -14.75
N ILE A 103 2.33 -12.08 -15.37
CA ILE A 103 1.56 -11.63 -16.53
C ILE A 103 1.72 -12.61 -17.71
N ASN A 104 2.95 -12.98 -18.04
CA ASN A 104 3.22 -13.94 -19.13
C ASN A 104 2.60 -15.30 -18.84
N GLN A 105 2.73 -15.80 -17.61
CA GLN A 105 2.11 -17.04 -17.18
C GLN A 105 0.57 -16.97 -17.21
N ALA A 106 -0.03 -15.84 -16.84
CA ALA A 106 -1.48 -15.66 -16.93
C ALA A 106 -1.97 -15.74 -18.39
N ILE A 107 -1.24 -15.14 -19.32
CA ILE A 107 -1.55 -15.24 -20.76
C ILE A 107 -1.43 -16.69 -21.23
N ASP A 108 -0.38 -17.40 -20.84
CA ASP A 108 -0.15 -18.79 -21.25
C ASP A 108 -1.22 -19.77 -20.69
N VAL A 109 -1.69 -19.53 -19.46
CA VAL A 109 -2.67 -20.36 -18.76
C VAL A 109 -4.10 -20.10 -19.24
N TYR A 110 -4.49 -18.84 -19.29
CA TYR A 110 -5.86 -18.42 -19.52
C TYR A 110 -6.15 -17.97 -20.97
N LYS A 111 -5.10 -17.76 -21.77
CA LYS A 111 -5.17 -17.43 -23.21
C LYS A 111 -6.15 -16.28 -23.49
N GLU A 112 -7.13 -16.52 -24.36
CA GLU A 112 -8.13 -15.54 -24.80
C GLU A 112 -9.00 -15.02 -23.64
N GLU A 113 -9.21 -15.83 -22.61
CA GLU A 113 -10.05 -15.46 -21.46
C GLU A 113 -9.52 -14.22 -20.74
N MET A 114 -8.19 -13.95 -20.79
CA MET A 114 -7.59 -12.75 -20.21
C MET A 114 -7.97 -11.46 -20.92
N PHE A 115 -8.50 -11.55 -22.14
CA PHE A 115 -8.79 -10.41 -23.02
C PHE A 115 -10.29 -10.24 -23.30
N THR A 116 -11.13 -11.03 -22.64
CA THR A 116 -12.58 -10.98 -22.79
C THR A 116 -13.26 -10.36 -21.57
N TYR A 117 -14.57 -10.12 -21.66
CA TYR A 117 -15.36 -9.72 -20.50
C TYR A 117 -15.40 -10.85 -19.46
N SER A 118 -15.41 -10.48 -18.19
CA SER A 118 -15.39 -11.39 -17.06
C SER A 118 -16.46 -11.02 -16.04
N GLU A 119 -16.54 -11.78 -14.95
CA GLU A 119 -17.45 -11.48 -13.84
C GLU A 119 -17.17 -10.10 -13.23
N ILE A 120 -18.23 -9.34 -12.96
CA ILE A 120 -18.16 -8.04 -12.29
C ILE A 120 -17.42 -8.13 -10.96
N GLN A 121 -17.67 -9.24 -10.26
CA GLN A 121 -17.09 -9.54 -8.95
C GLN A 121 -15.59 -9.86 -9.00
N GLY A 122 -15.09 -10.22 -10.18
CA GLY A 122 -13.70 -10.64 -10.41
C GLY A 122 -13.57 -12.15 -10.61
N LEU A 123 -12.41 -12.59 -11.11
CA LEU A 123 -12.12 -13.99 -11.44
C LEU A 123 -12.41 -14.92 -10.25
N PRO A 124 -13.22 -15.99 -10.42
CA PRO A 124 -13.53 -16.95 -9.37
C PRO A 124 -12.27 -17.58 -8.75
N SER A 125 -11.31 -17.98 -9.58
CA SER A 125 -10.04 -18.58 -9.15
C SER A 125 -9.19 -17.62 -8.30
N LEU A 126 -9.18 -16.32 -8.63
CA LEU A 126 -8.53 -15.30 -7.81
C LEU A 126 -9.28 -15.10 -6.48
N ARG A 127 -10.61 -15.08 -6.48
CA ARG A 127 -11.41 -14.92 -5.24
C ARG A 127 -11.16 -16.07 -4.26
N GLU A 128 -11.00 -17.30 -4.75
CA GLU A 128 -10.59 -18.43 -3.92
C GLU A 128 -9.19 -18.22 -3.31
N GLU A 129 -8.23 -17.76 -4.10
CA GLU A 129 -6.87 -17.50 -3.62
C GLU A 129 -6.83 -16.35 -2.63
N LEU A 130 -7.58 -15.29 -2.89
CA LEU A 130 -7.75 -14.17 -1.95
C LEU A 130 -8.37 -14.63 -0.62
N THR A 131 -9.31 -15.59 -0.65
CA THR A 131 -9.85 -16.19 0.58
C THR A 131 -8.77 -16.87 1.41
N ARG A 132 -7.81 -17.56 0.78
CA ARG A 132 -6.67 -18.19 1.46
C ARG A 132 -5.72 -17.13 2.04
N HIS A 133 -5.40 -16.12 1.24
CA HIS A 133 -4.56 -15.01 1.67
C HIS A 133 -5.17 -14.24 2.86
N LEU A 134 -6.46 -13.95 2.83
CA LEU A 134 -7.17 -13.24 3.88
C LEU A 134 -7.19 -13.99 5.22
N ARG A 135 -7.20 -15.32 5.21
CA ARG A 135 -7.06 -16.13 6.44
C ARG A 135 -5.74 -15.88 7.17
N GLU A 136 -4.64 -15.62 6.43
CA GLU A 136 -3.36 -15.24 7.04
C GLU A 136 -3.44 -13.88 7.78
N LEU A 137 -4.43 -13.04 7.43
CA LEU A 137 -4.72 -11.74 8.05
C LEU A 137 -5.88 -11.79 9.06
N GLN A 138 -6.34 -12.97 9.45
CA GLN A 138 -7.48 -13.19 10.37
C GLN A 138 -8.82 -12.68 9.80
N VAL A 139 -8.95 -12.59 8.49
CA VAL A 139 -10.21 -12.27 7.79
C VAL A 139 -10.81 -13.56 7.24
N PHE A 140 -11.77 -14.13 7.96
CA PHE A 140 -12.43 -15.39 7.61
C PHE A 140 -13.68 -15.10 6.78
N THR A 141 -13.59 -15.37 5.50
CA THR A 141 -14.66 -15.11 4.53
C THR A 141 -14.78 -16.22 3.50
N VAL A 142 -15.73 -16.11 2.57
CA VAL A 142 -15.94 -17.03 1.44
C VAL A 142 -15.74 -16.29 0.12
N PRO A 143 -15.39 -16.99 -0.98
CA PRO A 143 -15.15 -16.36 -2.27
C PRO A 143 -16.31 -15.50 -2.78
N ASP A 144 -17.54 -15.88 -2.48
CA ASP A 144 -18.76 -15.17 -2.93
C ASP A 144 -18.97 -13.81 -2.25
N ARG A 145 -18.28 -13.53 -1.16
CA ARG A 145 -18.29 -12.22 -0.50
C ARG A 145 -17.14 -11.33 -0.93
N ILE A 146 -16.14 -11.85 -1.67
CA ILE A 146 -15.00 -11.08 -2.14
C ILE A 146 -15.36 -10.44 -3.48
N CYS A 147 -15.19 -9.13 -3.57
CA CYS A 147 -15.25 -8.37 -4.82
C CYS A 147 -13.89 -7.76 -5.12
N VAL A 148 -13.32 -8.07 -6.28
CA VAL A 148 -12.10 -7.47 -6.79
C VAL A 148 -12.43 -6.07 -7.30
N VAL A 149 -11.63 -5.08 -6.89
CA VAL A 149 -11.87 -3.66 -7.20
C VAL A 149 -10.64 -2.99 -7.79
N SER A 150 -10.87 -1.90 -8.52
CA SER A 150 -9.82 -1.08 -9.15
C SER A 150 -9.11 -0.18 -8.12
N GLY A 151 -8.55 -0.84 -7.07
CA GLY A 151 -7.99 -0.22 -5.87
C GLY A 151 -9.05 0.06 -4.81
N SER A 152 -8.63 0.17 -3.53
CA SER A 152 -9.56 0.43 -2.40
C SER A 152 -10.37 1.73 -2.57
N GLN A 153 -9.85 2.71 -3.31
CA GLN A 153 -10.55 3.97 -3.57
C GLN A 153 -11.89 3.75 -4.30
N GLN A 154 -11.97 2.82 -5.25
CA GLN A 154 -13.24 2.46 -5.89
C GLN A 154 -14.23 1.90 -4.86
N ALA A 155 -13.80 0.95 -4.04
CA ALA A 155 -14.66 0.37 -3.02
C ALA A 155 -15.18 1.42 -2.03
N ILE A 156 -14.32 2.32 -1.55
CA ILE A 156 -14.69 3.43 -0.66
C ILE A 156 -15.76 4.29 -1.33
N HIS A 157 -15.52 4.75 -2.56
CA HIS A 157 -16.45 5.64 -3.27
C HIS A 157 -17.82 4.98 -3.49
N LEU A 158 -17.84 3.70 -3.92
CA LEU A 158 -19.07 2.96 -4.10
C LEU A 158 -19.83 2.78 -2.79
N LEU A 159 -19.16 2.32 -1.72
CA LEU A 159 -19.80 2.06 -0.43
C LEU A 159 -20.45 3.30 0.17
N ILE A 160 -19.78 4.45 0.12
CA ILE A 160 -20.37 5.66 0.68
C ILE A 160 -21.55 6.18 -0.15
N SER A 161 -21.65 5.83 -1.44
CA SER A 161 -22.78 6.21 -2.30
C SER A 161 -24.02 5.35 -2.08
N LEU A 162 -23.85 4.12 -1.61
CA LEU A 162 -24.94 3.18 -1.46
C LEU A 162 -25.80 3.43 -0.21
N PRO A 163 -27.10 3.16 -0.27
CA PRO A 163 -27.93 3.04 0.91
C PRO A 163 -27.55 1.77 1.69
N PHE A 164 -27.65 1.85 3.02
CA PHE A 164 -27.42 0.72 3.90
C PHE A 164 -28.73 0.29 4.56
N PRO A 165 -28.85 -0.98 5.01
CA PRO A 165 -30.10 -1.51 5.59
C PRO A 165 -30.59 -0.77 6.82
N ASN A 166 -29.70 -0.08 7.54
CA ASN A 166 -30.08 0.73 8.70
C ASN A 166 -30.87 2.01 8.35
N GLY A 167 -31.03 2.31 7.07
CA GLY A 167 -31.79 3.48 6.59
C GLY A 167 -31.18 4.83 6.90
N LYS A 168 -30.01 4.87 7.56
CA LYS A 168 -29.29 6.09 7.97
C LYS A 168 -28.51 6.69 6.82
N LYS A 169 -28.11 7.97 6.94
CA LYS A 169 -27.54 8.73 5.83
C LYS A 169 -26.15 9.28 6.09
N ASN A 170 -25.82 9.62 7.34
CA ASN A 170 -24.61 10.35 7.68
C ASN A 170 -23.40 9.42 7.79
N ILE A 171 -22.22 9.96 7.57
CA ILE A 171 -20.96 9.24 7.62
C ILE A 171 -20.16 9.74 8.81
N CYS A 172 -19.56 8.83 9.57
CA CYS A 172 -18.54 9.15 10.56
C CYS A 172 -17.16 8.80 10.01
N VAL A 173 -16.17 9.67 10.22
CA VAL A 173 -14.79 9.47 9.79
C VAL A 173 -13.81 9.91 10.87
N GLU A 174 -12.65 9.29 10.88
CA GLU A 174 -11.51 9.73 11.68
C GLU A 174 -11.02 11.12 11.26
N GLN A 175 -10.41 11.84 12.18
CA GLN A 175 -9.77 13.12 11.92
C GLN A 175 -8.35 13.15 12.50
N PRO A 176 -7.35 13.21 11.62
CA PRO A 176 -7.43 13.21 10.14
C PRO A 176 -7.89 11.86 9.57
N THR A 177 -8.20 11.81 8.26
CA THR A 177 -8.54 10.58 7.56
C THR A 177 -7.91 10.51 6.17
N HIS A 178 -8.06 9.39 5.47
CA HIS A 178 -7.48 9.20 4.14
C HIS A 178 -8.07 10.19 3.12
N VAL A 179 -7.22 10.85 2.32
CA VAL A 179 -7.64 11.89 1.38
C VAL A 179 -8.69 11.42 0.38
N SER A 180 -8.64 10.15 -0.07
CA SER A 180 -9.66 9.60 -0.98
C SER A 180 -11.04 9.56 -0.35
N MET A 181 -11.13 9.37 0.97
CA MET A 181 -12.39 9.43 1.70
C MET A 181 -12.94 10.85 1.71
N ILE A 182 -12.10 11.85 2.03
CA ILE A 182 -12.49 13.27 1.98
C ILE A 182 -12.99 13.68 0.60
N GLU A 183 -12.28 13.31 -0.47
CA GLU A 183 -12.70 13.63 -1.83
C GLU A 183 -14.00 12.92 -2.23
N SER A 184 -14.19 11.67 -1.81
CA SER A 184 -15.44 10.94 -2.07
C SER A 184 -16.63 11.56 -1.33
N ILE A 185 -16.44 12.00 -0.09
CA ILE A 185 -17.46 12.74 0.71
C ILE A 185 -17.85 14.03 -0.01
N LYS A 186 -16.88 14.82 -0.47
CA LYS A 186 -17.13 16.06 -1.19
C LYS A 186 -17.93 15.86 -2.47
N VAL A 187 -17.53 14.88 -3.30
CA VAL A 187 -18.22 14.58 -4.55
C VAL A 187 -19.68 14.18 -4.32
N GLN A 188 -19.93 13.43 -3.25
CA GLN A 188 -21.28 12.96 -2.93
C GLN A 188 -22.08 13.91 -2.04
N GLN A 189 -21.47 15.02 -1.60
CA GLN A 189 -22.09 15.99 -0.70
C GLN A 189 -22.68 15.34 0.55
N ALA A 190 -21.99 14.31 1.07
CA ALA A 190 -22.46 13.51 2.19
C ALA A 190 -22.29 14.28 3.51
N THR A 191 -23.33 14.31 4.34
CA THR A 191 -23.25 14.84 5.70
C THR A 191 -22.29 13.95 6.53
N THR A 192 -21.28 14.60 7.10
CA THR A 192 -20.16 13.87 7.71
C THR A 192 -19.85 14.42 9.10
N TYR A 193 -19.50 13.52 10.01
CA TYR A 193 -19.09 13.82 11.38
C TYR A 193 -17.67 13.29 11.61
N GLY A 194 -16.81 14.12 12.20
CA GLY A 194 -15.44 13.76 12.52
C GLY A 194 -15.28 13.27 13.96
N ILE A 195 -14.35 12.31 14.15
CA ILE A 195 -13.84 11.91 15.46
C ILE A 195 -12.31 12.03 15.46
N GLU A 196 -11.75 12.80 16.38
CA GLU A 196 -10.29 13.00 16.43
C GLU A 196 -9.55 11.73 16.86
N ILE A 197 -8.43 11.45 16.16
CA ILE A 197 -7.42 10.49 16.60
C ILE A 197 -6.34 11.27 17.34
N THR A 198 -6.16 10.94 18.62
CA THR A 198 -5.09 11.45 19.45
C THR A 198 -3.98 10.41 19.62
N GLU A 199 -2.90 10.77 20.32
CA GLU A 199 -1.85 9.80 20.69
C GLU A 199 -2.38 8.69 21.60
N SER A 200 -3.46 8.94 22.35
CA SER A 200 -4.16 7.96 23.19
C SER A 200 -5.27 7.19 22.46
N GLY A 201 -5.38 7.32 21.15
CA GLY A 201 -6.43 6.70 20.34
C GLY A 201 -7.66 7.59 20.14
N ILE A 202 -8.82 6.99 19.93
CA ILE A 202 -10.13 7.66 19.80
C ILE A 202 -10.81 7.75 21.17
N ASP A 203 -11.44 8.89 21.42
CA ASP A 203 -12.37 9.03 22.55
C ASP A 203 -13.62 8.19 22.33
N MET A 204 -13.72 7.07 23.06
CA MET A 204 -14.82 6.10 22.93
C MET A 204 -16.17 6.65 23.39
N GLU A 205 -16.20 7.55 24.36
CA GLU A 205 -17.44 8.20 24.85
C GLU A 205 -17.97 9.16 23.76
N ARG A 206 -17.08 9.92 23.16
CA ARG A 206 -17.42 10.80 22.05
C ARG A 206 -17.89 10.02 20.82
N LEU A 207 -17.23 8.91 20.49
CA LEU A 207 -17.66 8.03 19.39
C LEU A 207 -19.05 7.45 19.66
N GLU A 208 -19.32 6.99 20.90
CA GLU A 208 -20.63 6.50 21.30
C GLU A 208 -21.71 7.57 21.14
N GLN A 209 -21.44 8.81 21.55
CA GLN A 209 -22.36 9.93 21.35
C GLN A 209 -22.64 10.20 19.89
N LEU A 210 -21.61 10.17 19.02
CA LEU A 210 -21.78 10.35 17.58
C LEU A 210 -22.70 9.28 16.99
N PHE A 211 -22.48 8.01 17.32
CA PHE A 211 -23.31 6.91 16.83
C PHE A 211 -24.77 6.97 17.32
N LYS A 212 -24.95 7.42 18.56
CA LYS A 212 -26.27 7.54 19.19
C LYS A 212 -27.12 8.68 18.62
N CYS A 213 -26.50 9.84 18.33
CA CYS A 213 -27.23 11.08 18.13
C CYS A 213 -27.28 11.57 16.67
N ASN A 214 -26.48 11.02 15.76
CA ASN A 214 -26.25 11.67 14.45
C ASN A 214 -26.68 10.84 13.24
N ASP A 215 -27.52 9.86 13.39
CA ASP A 215 -28.03 9.05 12.27
C ASP A 215 -26.91 8.48 11.37
N ILE A 216 -25.85 7.96 12.01
CA ILE A 216 -24.65 7.48 11.33
C ILE A 216 -24.92 6.19 10.59
N LYS A 217 -24.82 6.21 9.26
CA LYS A 217 -24.90 5.08 8.36
C LYS A 217 -23.70 4.14 8.53
N CYS A 218 -22.52 4.72 8.43
CA CYS A 218 -21.26 3.99 8.53
C CYS A 218 -20.15 4.84 9.14
N PHE A 219 -19.20 4.13 9.74
CA PHE A 219 -17.92 4.68 10.21
C PHE A 219 -16.79 4.15 9.35
N TYR A 220 -16.06 5.06 8.68
CA TYR A 220 -14.86 4.72 7.93
C TYR A 220 -13.63 4.86 8.83
N THR A 221 -12.79 3.84 8.88
CA THR A 221 -11.63 3.78 9.75
C THR A 221 -10.46 3.05 9.12
N VAL A 222 -9.24 3.50 9.43
CA VAL A 222 -7.97 2.83 9.09
C VAL A 222 -7.35 2.28 10.37
N THR A 223 -7.51 1.00 10.60
CA THR A 223 -7.22 0.37 11.90
C THR A 223 -5.75 0.09 12.17
N ARG A 224 -4.91 0.06 11.11
CA ARG A 224 -3.48 -0.19 11.19
C ARG A 224 -2.71 0.86 10.40
N PHE A 225 -1.61 1.35 11.01
CA PHE A 225 -0.68 2.26 10.35
C PHE A 225 -1.38 3.42 9.65
N HIS A 226 -2.29 4.04 10.38
CA HIS A 226 -3.17 5.08 9.90
C HIS A 226 -2.45 6.19 9.13
N ASN A 227 -2.98 6.61 8.00
CA ASN A 227 -2.50 7.74 7.23
C ASN A 227 -3.30 9.02 7.59
N PRO A 228 -2.68 10.05 8.17
CA PRO A 228 -1.25 10.33 8.23
C PRO A 228 -0.55 9.97 9.55
N THR A 229 -1.26 9.59 10.61
CA THR A 229 -0.73 9.55 11.98
C THR A 229 0.25 8.41 12.24
N GLY A 230 0.22 7.35 11.43
CA GLY A 230 1.00 6.13 11.66
C GLY A 230 0.49 5.25 12.82
N CYS A 231 -0.55 5.67 13.53
CA CYS A 231 -1.13 4.97 14.67
C CYS A 231 -1.82 3.66 14.26
N SER A 232 -1.95 2.74 15.20
CA SER A 232 -2.76 1.53 15.07
C SER A 232 -3.60 1.36 16.33
N TYR A 233 -4.86 0.96 16.16
CA TYR A 233 -5.72 0.65 17.30
C TYR A 233 -5.30 -0.67 17.96
N SER A 234 -5.37 -0.70 19.29
CA SER A 234 -5.26 -1.93 20.05
C SER A 234 -6.47 -2.86 19.81
N ASN A 235 -6.30 -4.15 20.05
CA ASN A 235 -7.41 -5.11 19.96
C ASN A 235 -8.59 -4.74 20.88
N LYS A 236 -8.32 -4.11 22.03
CA LYS A 236 -9.36 -3.62 22.95
C LYS A 236 -10.19 -2.50 22.33
N GLU A 237 -9.55 -1.54 21.69
CA GLU A 237 -10.22 -0.43 20.99
C GLU A 237 -11.06 -0.96 19.83
N ARG A 238 -10.48 -1.85 19.00
CA ARG A 238 -11.19 -2.46 17.86
C ARG A 238 -12.47 -3.18 18.30
N ARG A 239 -12.38 -4.02 19.35
CA ARG A 239 -13.55 -4.69 19.93
C ARG A 239 -14.60 -3.69 20.42
N LYS A 240 -14.17 -2.65 21.13
CA LYS A 240 -15.08 -1.62 21.65
C LYS A 240 -15.78 -0.86 20.54
N ILE A 241 -15.09 -0.52 19.46
CA ILE A 241 -15.69 0.15 18.28
C ILE A 241 -16.73 -0.77 17.62
N VAL A 242 -16.43 -2.07 17.46
CA VAL A 242 -17.38 -3.04 16.89
C VAL A 242 -18.62 -3.20 17.80
N GLU A 243 -18.44 -3.27 19.14
CA GLU A 243 -19.55 -3.31 20.10
C GLU A 243 -20.46 -2.07 19.97
N LEU A 244 -19.86 -0.88 19.86
CA LEU A 244 -20.62 0.36 19.69
C LEU A 244 -21.37 0.38 18.35
N ALA A 245 -20.71 -0.04 17.28
CA ALA A 245 -21.32 -0.14 15.95
C ALA A 245 -22.53 -1.10 15.96
N GLN A 246 -22.40 -2.24 16.63
CA GLN A 246 -23.49 -3.20 16.81
C GLN A 246 -24.63 -2.61 17.66
N LYS A 247 -24.30 -1.96 18.77
CA LYS A 247 -25.29 -1.37 19.70
C LYS A 247 -26.14 -0.28 19.04
N TYR A 248 -25.54 0.53 18.16
CA TYR A 248 -26.19 1.69 17.55
C TYR A 248 -26.54 1.47 16.08
N ASP A 249 -26.48 0.23 15.59
CA ASP A 249 -26.77 -0.11 14.19
C ASP A 249 -26.01 0.78 13.20
N VAL A 250 -24.68 0.79 13.34
CA VAL A 250 -23.73 1.48 12.46
C VAL A 250 -22.92 0.44 11.71
N TYR A 251 -22.66 0.64 10.43
CA TYR A 251 -21.73 -0.21 9.69
C TYR A 251 -20.31 0.34 9.80
N ILE A 252 -19.31 -0.52 9.72
CA ILE A 252 -17.90 -0.13 9.71
C ILE A 252 -17.31 -0.42 8.32
N ILE A 253 -16.61 0.55 7.75
CA ILE A 253 -15.78 0.35 6.57
C ILE A 253 -14.33 0.36 7.07
N GLU A 254 -13.76 -0.84 7.21
CA GLU A 254 -12.38 -1.04 7.67
C GLU A 254 -11.42 -1.07 6.47
N ASP A 255 -10.60 -0.04 6.31
CA ASP A 255 -9.58 0.04 5.24
C ASP A 255 -8.22 -0.43 5.77
N ASP A 256 -7.83 -1.65 5.41
CA ASP A 256 -6.61 -2.32 5.87
C ASP A 256 -5.56 -2.46 4.75
N TYR A 257 -5.14 -1.34 4.17
CA TYR A 257 -4.23 -1.31 3.02
C TYR A 257 -2.76 -1.62 3.34
N LEU A 258 -2.36 -1.62 4.62
CA LEU A 258 -1.01 -1.97 5.08
C LEU A 258 -0.96 -3.25 5.94
N GLY A 259 -2.06 -3.97 6.11
CA GLY A 259 -2.13 -5.15 6.97
C GLY A 259 -1.11 -6.24 6.63
N ASP A 260 -0.73 -6.40 5.35
CA ASP A 260 0.34 -7.32 4.97
C ASP A 260 1.70 -6.97 5.58
N LEU A 261 1.94 -5.69 5.89
CA LEU A 261 3.21 -5.23 6.46
C LEU A 261 3.26 -5.35 7.98
N ASP A 262 2.13 -5.66 8.63
CA ASP A 262 2.09 -5.85 10.07
C ASP A 262 2.92 -7.08 10.48
N PRO A 263 3.97 -6.91 11.29
CA PRO A 263 4.74 -8.03 11.81
C PRO A 263 4.04 -8.74 12.97
N ASP A 264 3.09 -8.07 13.64
CA ASP A 264 2.36 -8.61 14.78
C ASP A 264 1.14 -9.40 14.34
N LYS A 265 1.24 -10.73 14.42
CA LYS A 265 0.15 -11.63 14.06
C LYS A 265 -1.00 -11.68 15.08
N ASN A 266 -0.84 -11.03 16.23
CA ASN A 266 -1.87 -10.97 17.28
C ASN A 266 -2.79 -9.75 17.12
N GLN A 267 -2.57 -8.94 16.08
CA GLN A 267 -3.40 -7.77 15.76
C GLN A 267 -4.51 -8.18 14.80
N ASP A 268 -5.65 -8.62 15.35
CA ASP A 268 -6.81 -8.99 14.53
C ASP A 268 -7.51 -7.76 13.95
N PRO A 269 -8.03 -7.80 12.71
CA PRO A 269 -8.86 -6.73 12.17
C PRO A 269 -10.20 -6.62 12.91
N MET A 270 -10.91 -5.50 12.80
CA MET A 270 -12.26 -5.35 13.32
C MET A 270 -13.22 -6.39 12.74
N PHE A 271 -13.01 -6.77 11.48
CA PHE A 271 -13.75 -7.83 10.81
C PHE A 271 -13.76 -9.16 11.59
N ALA A 272 -12.65 -9.50 12.26
CA ALA A 272 -12.55 -10.73 13.06
C ALA A 272 -13.42 -10.70 14.35
N TYR A 273 -13.76 -9.51 14.82
CA TYR A 273 -14.56 -9.32 16.04
C TYR A 273 -16.04 -9.11 15.77
N ASP A 274 -16.46 -9.11 14.49
CA ASP A 274 -17.84 -8.81 14.11
C ASP A 274 -18.68 -10.06 13.85
N PRO A 275 -19.51 -10.52 14.80
CA PRO A 275 -20.42 -11.64 14.59
C PRO A 275 -21.69 -11.25 13.83
N SER A 276 -21.91 -9.95 13.60
CA SER A 276 -23.18 -9.41 13.08
C SER A 276 -23.13 -9.06 11.59
N GLY A 277 -21.96 -9.15 10.95
CA GLY A 277 -21.77 -8.81 9.54
C GLY A 277 -21.86 -7.31 9.24
N ARG A 278 -21.53 -6.44 10.22
CA ARG A 278 -21.52 -4.98 10.04
C ARG A 278 -20.19 -4.42 9.58
N VAL A 279 -19.11 -5.20 9.64
CA VAL A 279 -17.79 -4.75 9.20
C VAL A 279 -17.59 -5.16 7.74
N ILE A 280 -17.39 -4.16 6.89
CA ILE A 280 -16.98 -4.30 5.50
C ILE A 280 -15.47 -4.10 5.45
N TYR A 281 -14.74 -5.14 5.06
CA TYR A 281 -13.28 -5.11 5.02
C TYR A 281 -12.79 -4.73 3.63
N ILE A 282 -11.91 -3.75 3.55
CA ILE A 282 -11.29 -3.31 2.28
C ILE A 282 -9.79 -3.49 2.37
N LYS A 283 -9.19 -3.95 1.27
CA LYS A 283 -7.75 -4.12 1.14
C LYS A 283 -7.24 -3.60 -0.20
N SER A 284 -6.08 -2.96 -0.17
CA SER A 284 -5.37 -2.49 -1.36
C SER A 284 -4.02 -3.18 -1.51
N PHE A 285 -3.65 -3.55 -2.73
CA PHE A 285 -2.31 -4.03 -3.06
C PHE A 285 -1.36 -2.89 -3.47
N SER A 286 -1.86 -1.66 -3.63
CA SER A 286 -1.08 -0.53 -4.14
C SER A 286 0.11 -0.11 -3.26
N LYS A 287 0.06 -0.35 -1.95
CA LYS A 287 1.14 0.03 -1.01
C LYS A 287 2.18 -1.06 -0.82
N VAL A 288 1.85 -2.27 -1.20
CA VAL A 288 2.69 -3.45 -0.96
C VAL A 288 3.24 -4.07 -2.25
N MET A 289 2.77 -3.62 -3.43
CA MET A 289 3.19 -4.13 -4.73
C MET A 289 3.48 -2.99 -5.72
N LEU A 290 2.72 -2.96 -6.81
CA LEU A 290 2.84 -2.04 -7.94
C LEU A 290 1.59 -1.15 -7.99
N PRO A 291 1.65 0.11 -7.57
CA PRO A 291 0.48 0.99 -7.49
C PRO A 291 -0.29 1.14 -8.80
N GLY A 292 0.44 1.10 -9.93
CA GLY A 292 -0.12 1.22 -11.28
C GLY A 292 -1.06 0.07 -11.69
N LEU A 293 -1.01 -1.08 -11.01
CA LEU A 293 -1.88 -2.21 -11.32
C LEU A 293 -3.34 -1.97 -10.93
N ARG A 294 -3.58 -1.05 -10.01
CA ARG A 294 -4.93 -0.71 -9.52
C ARG A 294 -5.71 -1.93 -9.02
N LEU A 295 -5.09 -2.76 -8.19
CA LEU A 295 -5.72 -3.95 -7.61
C LEU A 295 -6.03 -3.76 -6.12
N GLY A 296 -7.24 -4.17 -5.76
CA GLY A 296 -7.73 -4.23 -4.38
C GLY A 296 -8.87 -5.23 -4.26
N LEU A 297 -9.37 -5.40 -3.05
CA LEU A 297 -10.55 -6.21 -2.79
C LEU A 297 -11.43 -5.55 -1.71
N ALA A 298 -12.70 -5.92 -1.73
CA ALA A 298 -13.64 -5.64 -0.65
C ALA A 298 -14.36 -6.94 -0.27
N VAL A 299 -14.53 -7.18 1.01
CA VAL A 299 -15.38 -8.26 1.53
C VAL A 299 -16.74 -7.65 1.81
N ILE A 300 -17.70 -7.94 0.94
CA ILE A 300 -19.03 -7.33 0.94
C ILE A 300 -20.05 -8.28 1.59
N PRO A 301 -20.78 -7.83 2.61
CA PRO A 301 -21.87 -8.62 3.17
C PRO A 301 -22.97 -8.91 2.15
N ASP A 302 -23.68 -10.03 2.33
CA ASP A 302 -24.68 -10.53 1.37
C ASP A 302 -25.78 -9.51 1.07
N PHE A 303 -26.24 -8.78 2.09
CA PHE A 303 -27.29 -7.75 1.94
C PHE A 303 -26.90 -6.55 1.09
N LEU A 304 -25.59 -6.30 0.89
CA LEU A 304 -25.09 -5.16 0.11
C LEU A 304 -24.52 -5.58 -1.25
N ARG A 305 -24.34 -6.90 -1.47
CA ARG A 305 -23.64 -7.44 -2.62
C ARG A 305 -24.25 -6.99 -3.94
N ASP A 306 -25.55 -7.17 -4.13
CA ASP A 306 -26.19 -6.88 -5.41
C ASP A 306 -26.15 -5.37 -5.75
N SER A 307 -26.39 -4.52 -4.75
CA SER A 307 -26.28 -3.06 -4.89
C SER A 307 -24.84 -2.64 -5.20
N PHE A 308 -23.85 -3.26 -4.53
CA PHE A 308 -22.44 -2.98 -4.77
C PHE A 308 -22.01 -3.40 -6.18
N LEU A 309 -22.40 -4.60 -6.63
CA LEU A 309 -22.08 -5.09 -7.96
C LEU A 309 -22.75 -4.26 -9.06
N SER A 310 -24.00 -3.83 -8.85
CA SER A 310 -24.67 -2.92 -9.78
C SER A 310 -23.96 -1.58 -9.91
N ALA A 311 -23.56 -0.99 -8.78
CA ALA A 311 -22.80 0.25 -8.77
C ALA A 311 -21.41 0.09 -9.41
N LYS A 312 -20.73 -1.05 -9.15
CA LYS A 312 -19.45 -1.37 -9.79
C LYS A 312 -19.59 -1.54 -11.29
N PHE A 313 -20.63 -2.25 -11.75
CA PHE A 313 -20.93 -2.41 -13.17
C PHE A 313 -21.07 -1.06 -13.88
N ALA A 314 -21.74 -0.09 -13.25
CA ALA A 314 -21.94 1.23 -13.80
C ALA A 314 -20.65 2.08 -13.85
N THR A 315 -19.60 1.71 -13.11
CA THR A 315 -18.36 2.50 -13.04
C THR A 315 -17.22 1.96 -13.89
N ASP A 316 -16.95 0.65 -13.85
CA ASP A 316 -15.82 0.05 -14.56
C ASP A 316 -16.12 -1.32 -15.18
N LEU A 317 -17.37 -1.78 -15.14
CA LEU A 317 -17.82 -3.09 -15.57
C LEU A 317 -17.15 -4.23 -14.77
N HIS A 318 -15.84 -4.36 -14.90
CA HIS A 318 -14.99 -5.28 -14.13
C HIS A 318 -13.55 -4.75 -14.05
N THR A 319 -12.84 -5.15 -13.03
CA THR A 319 -11.38 -4.89 -12.89
C THR A 319 -10.61 -5.63 -14.00
N PRO A 320 -9.53 -5.07 -14.58
CA PRO A 320 -8.78 -5.68 -15.68
C PRO A 320 -8.39 -7.13 -15.41
N VAL A 321 -8.86 -8.04 -16.27
CA VAL A 321 -8.77 -9.51 -16.10
C VAL A 321 -7.32 -9.99 -16.08
N LEU A 322 -6.49 -9.48 -16.99
CA LEU A 322 -5.07 -9.84 -17.07
C LEU A 322 -4.33 -9.57 -15.75
N MET A 323 -4.62 -8.43 -15.11
CA MET A 323 -3.98 -8.09 -13.82
C MET A 323 -4.49 -8.99 -12.70
N GLN A 324 -5.73 -9.43 -12.75
CA GLN A 324 -6.30 -10.39 -11.81
C GLN A 324 -5.62 -11.77 -11.94
N GLY A 325 -5.47 -12.29 -13.16
CA GLY A 325 -4.77 -13.55 -13.41
C GLY A 325 -3.31 -13.51 -12.97
N ALA A 326 -2.61 -12.40 -13.23
CA ALA A 326 -1.24 -12.23 -12.78
C ALA A 326 -1.14 -12.18 -11.24
N LEU A 327 -2.05 -11.50 -10.54
CA LEU A 327 -2.10 -11.48 -9.08
C LEU A 327 -2.38 -12.88 -8.51
N GLU A 328 -3.28 -13.64 -9.11
CA GLU A 328 -3.58 -15.01 -8.71
C GLU A 328 -2.31 -15.88 -8.73
N ILE A 329 -1.57 -15.84 -9.84
CA ILE A 329 -0.32 -16.60 -9.98
C ILE A 329 0.73 -16.13 -8.96
N TYR A 330 0.83 -14.82 -8.76
CA TYR A 330 1.76 -14.22 -7.80
C TYR A 330 1.49 -14.67 -6.36
N LEU A 331 0.22 -14.79 -5.97
CA LEU A 331 -0.19 -15.33 -4.68
C LEU A 331 0.07 -16.84 -4.58
N LYS A 332 -0.41 -17.62 -5.55
CA LYS A 332 -0.28 -19.10 -5.58
C LYS A 332 1.16 -19.58 -5.59
N SER A 333 2.05 -18.89 -6.28
CA SER A 333 3.47 -19.24 -6.36
C SER A 333 4.26 -18.99 -5.07
N GLY A 334 3.68 -18.24 -4.11
CA GLY A 334 4.37 -17.80 -2.89
C GLY A 334 5.32 -16.63 -3.08
N MET A 335 5.45 -16.08 -4.30
CA MET A 335 6.27 -14.90 -4.60
C MET A 335 5.82 -13.70 -3.78
N PHE A 336 4.50 -13.49 -3.66
CA PHE A 336 3.93 -12.43 -2.84
C PHE A 336 4.40 -12.51 -1.38
N LYS A 337 4.36 -13.69 -0.79
CA LYS A 337 4.78 -13.90 0.61
C LYS A 337 6.26 -13.57 0.82
N THR A 338 7.12 -14.00 -0.10
CA THR A 338 8.55 -13.67 -0.07
C THR A 338 8.79 -12.16 -0.22
N HIS A 339 8.07 -11.53 -1.12
CA HIS A 339 8.12 -10.08 -1.33
C HIS A 339 7.71 -9.31 -0.06
N ILE A 340 6.60 -9.67 0.57
CA ILE A 340 6.13 -9.04 1.81
C ILE A 340 7.15 -9.17 2.94
N GLN A 341 7.79 -10.33 3.10
CA GLN A 341 8.85 -10.50 4.12
C GLN A 341 10.02 -9.53 3.88
N ARG A 342 10.43 -9.35 2.62
CA ARG A 342 11.46 -8.37 2.26
C ARG A 342 11.02 -6.94 2.57
N MET A 343 9.80 -6.56 2.20
CA MET A 343 9.24 -5.22 2.44
C MET A 343 9.15 -4.91 3.93
N ARG A 344 8.68 -5.85 4.75
CA ARG A 344 8.65 -5.72 6.23
C ARG A 344 10.04 -5.41 6.79
N SER A 345 11.08 -6.08 6.30
CA SER A 345 12.47 -5.84 6.75
C SER A 345 12.96 -4.44 6.39
N ILE A 346 12.72 -3.99 5.16
CA ILE A 346 13.10 -2.65 4.68
C ILE A 346 12.40 -1.58 5.53
N TYR A 347 11.08 -1.66 5.65
CA TYR A 347 10.32 -0.63 6.35
C TYR A 347 10.57 -0.59 7.85
N ARG A 348 10.87 -1.73 8.49
CA ARG A 348 11.30 -1.76 9.89
C ARG A 348 12.60 -1.00 10.09
N ARG A 349 13.60 -1.15 9.19
CA ARG A 349 14.86 -0.38 9.27
C ARG A 349 14.61 1.11 9.07
N LYS A 350 13.84 1.50 8.05
CA LYS A 350 13.49 2.91 7.79
C LYS A 350 12.74 3.54 8.98
N ALA A 351 11.79 2.81 9.59
CA ALA A 351 11.08 3.26 10.78
C ALA A 351 12.02 3.49 11.97
N ALA A 352 12.95 2.56 12.21
CA ALA A 352 13.93 2.69 13.28
C ALA A 352 14.87 3.88 13.07
N LEU A 353 15.35 4.10 11.84
CA LEU A 353 16.17 5.26 11.49
C LEU A 353 15.42 6.57 11.70
N LEU A 354 14.15 6.65 11.26
CA LEU A 354 13.33 7.83 11.45
C LEU A 354 13.09 8.12 12.92
N GLN A 355 12.76 7.09 13.71
CA GLN A 355 12.53 7.24 15.15
C GLN A 355 13.79 7.75 15.88
N LYS A 356 14.95 7.17 15.56
CA LYS A 356 16.24 7.62 16.13
C LYS A 356 16.51 9.07 15.77
N ALA A 357 16.38 9.44 14.49
CA ALA A 357 16.61 10.80 14.03
C ALA A 357 15.67 11.82 14.71
N TYR A 358 14.41 11.46 14.95
CA TYR A 358 13.47 12.32 15.67
C TYR A 358 13.89 12.53 17.13
N GLN A 359 14.29 11.47 17.83
CA GLN A 359 14.71 11.53 19.22
C GLN A 359 15.96 12.39 19.41
N GLU A 360 16.91 12.32 18.47
CA GLU A 360 18.20 12.99 18.58
C GLU A 360 18.17 14.45 18.09
N MET A 361 17.31 14.79 17.12
CA MET A 361 17.42 16.05 16.37
C MET A 361 16.27 17.02 16.57
N LEU A 362 15.02 16.51 16.72
CA LEU A 362 13.88 17.41 16.89
C LEU A 362 13.92 18.16 18.21
N PRO A 363 13.46 19.43 18.25
CA PRO A 363 13.33 20.15 19.50
C PRO A 363 12.30 19.47 20.41
N SER A 364 12.54 19.46 21.71
CA SER A 364 11.65 18.86 22.72
C SER A 364 10.24 19.43 22.74
N SER A 365 10.04 20.61 22.17
CA SER A 365 8.75 21.26 22.01
C SER A 365 7.93 20.74 20.81
N ALA A 366 8.52 19.93 19.92
CA ALA A 366 7.81 19.30 18.81
C ALA A 366 7.31 17.91 19.23
N ALA A 367 6.03 17.63 19.03
CA ALA A 367 5.48 16.29 19.20
C ALA A 367 5.51 15.54 17.86
N TYR A 368 5.74 14.24 17.89
CA TYR A 368 5.78 13.44 16.67
C TYR A 368 5.21 12.04 16.88
N SER A 369 4.72 11.45 15.80
CA SER A 369 4.35 10.04 15.74
C SER A 369 5.27 9.29 14.78
N VAL A 370 5.59 8.04 15.08
CA VAL A 370 6.33 7.14 14.18
C VAL A 370 5.62 5.82 14.09
N SER A 371 5.28 5.44 12.85
CA SER A 371 4.68 4.14 12.58
C SER A 371 5.74 3.04 12.47
N GLN A 372 5.47 1.88 13.04
CA GLN A 372 6.30 0.68 12.85
C GLN A 372 6.33 0.18 11.40
N SER A 373 5.36 0.58 10.58
CA SER A 373 5.33 0.26 9.15
C SER A 373 6.34 1.07 8.32
N GLY A 374 6.90 2.16 8.87
CA GLY A 374 7.78 3.07 8.13
C GLY A 374 7.12 3.87 7.01
N PHE A 375 5.78 3.83 6.87
CA PHE A 375 5.09 4.56 5.82
C PHE A 375 4.76 5.99 6.20
N TYR A 376 4.14 6.20 7.36
CA TYR A 376 3.61 7.51 7.75
C TYR A 376 4.09 7.94 9.11
N SER A 377 4.32 9.22 9.21
CA SER A 377 4.70 9.91 10.44
C SER A 377 4.19 11.34 10.38
N THR A 378 3.88 11.90 11.52
CA THR A 378 3.54 13.33 11.66
C THR A 378 4.45 14.01 12.63
N ILE A 379 4.73 15.29 12.38
CA ILE A 379 5.36 16.21 13.33
C ILE A 379 4.37 17.34 13.58
N ARG A 380 3.99 17.53 14.83
CA ARG A 380 3.25 18.70 15.29
C ARG A 380 4.25 19.80 15.65
N LEU A 381 4.15 20.91 14.94
CA LEU A 381 5.05 22.04 15.07
C LEU A 381 4.80 22.78 16.40
N PRO A 382 5.85 23.23 17.09
CA PRO A 382 5.73 23.93 18.35
C PRO A 382 5.23 25.37 18.19
N GLY A 383 4.52 25.85 19.21
CA GLY A 383 4.11 27.25 19.31
C GLY A 383 3.18 27.70 18.19
N LEU A 384 3.48 28.85 17.59
CA LEU A 384 2.71 29.48 16.52
C LEU A 384 3.21 29.15 15.11
N LEU A 385 4.11 28.19 14.97
CA LEU A 385 4.64 27.81 13.66
C LEU A 385 3.56 27.23 12.78
N LYS A 386 3.55 27.66 11.52
CA LYS A 386 2.61 27.17 10.50
C LYS A 386 3.29 26.25 9.50
N ALA A 387 2.69 25.10 9.23
CA ALA A 387 3.23 24.11 8.32
C ALA A 387 3.54 24.69 6.93
N GLY A 388 2.68 25.57 6.40
CA GLY A 388 2.90 26.17 5.08
C GLY A 388 4.20 26.96 4.98
N MET A 389 4.56 27.76 6.00
CA MET A 389 5.83 28.50 6.02
C MET A 389 7.04 27.55 6.11
N LEU A 390 6.94 26.53 6.95
CA LEU A 390 7.99 25.54 7.10
C LEU A 390 8.23 24.79 5.76
N ILE A 391 7.17 24.39 5.07
CA ILE A 391 7.24 23.69 3.79
C ILE A 391 7.95 24.54 2.73
N GLU A 392 7.65 25.83 2.65
CA GLU A 392 8.29 26.73 1.68
C GLU A 392 9.80 26.90 1.97
N ASP A 393 10.20 26.95 3.22
CA ASP A 393 11.62 27.01 3.57
C ASP A 393 12.32 25.65 3.33
N LEU A 394 11.68 24.53 3.63
CA LEU A 394 12.21 23.20 3.35
C LEU A 394 12.38 22.93 1.85
N LYS A 395 11.47 23.43 1.01
CA LYS A 395 11.60 23.32 -0.46
C LYS A 395 12.87 23.99 -0.98
N LYS A 396 13.31 25.10 -0.39
CA LYS A 396 14.58 25.78 -0.76
C LYS A 396 15.79 24.91 -0.46
N GLU A 397 15.65 24.00 0.51
CA GLU A 397 16.67 23.01 0.90
C GLU A 397 16.49 21.66 0.21
N ASN A 398 15.64 21.57 -0.82
CA ASN A 398 15.29 20.34 -1.53
C ASN A 398 14.65 19.24 -0.63
N VAL A 399 14.02 19.60 0.49
CA VAL A 399 13.28 18.69 1.35
C VAL A 399 11.79 18.92 1.19
N TYR A 400 11.05 17.88 0.80
CA TYR A 400 9.63 17.94 0.48
C TYR A 400 8.79 17.18 1.51
N VAL A 401 7.85 17.86 2.15
CA VAL A 401 6.90 17.31 3.12
C VAL A 401 5.48 17.81 2.83
N ASP A 402 4.45 17.18 3.41
CA ASP A 402 3.03 17.53 3.25
C ASP A 402 2.49 18.19 4.53
N ASP A 403 1.52 19.12 4.39
CA ASP A 403 0.85 19.78 5.51
C ASP A 403 -0.39 19.02 6.03
N ALA A 404 -0.69 17.87 5.47
CA ALA A 404 -1.84 17.02 5.78
C ALA A 404 -3.22 17.71 5.72
N ARG A 405 -3.34 18.98 5.33
CA ARG A 405 -4.61 19.75 5.36
C ARG A 405 -5.75 19.08 4.60
N LYS A 406 -5.42 18.41 3.47
CA LYS A 406 -6.40 17.68 2.65
C LYS A 406 -6.98 16.45 3.33
N MET A 407 -6.45 16.07 4.48
CA MET A 407 -6.85 14.90 5.26
C MET A 407 -7.84 15.24 6.38
N TYR A 408 -8.23 16.50 6.48
CA TYR A 408 -9.16 16.98 7.50
C TYR A 408 -10.47 17.47 6.88
N LEU A 409 -11.57 17.29 7.60
CA LEU A 409 -12.78 18.05 7.39
C LEU A 409 -12.51 19.52 7.76
N PRO A 410 -13.24 20.50 7.17
CA PRO A 410 -12.97 21.91 7.38
C PRO A 410 -12.92 22.35 8.84
N GLU A 411 -13.82 21.82 9.68
CA GLU A 411 -13.93 22.12 11.11
C GLU A 411 -12.79 21.55 11.97
N PHE A 412 -12.05 20.58 11.43
CA PHE A 412 -10.89 19.95 12.09
C PHE A 412 -9.55 20.43 11.52
N ALA A 413 -9.57 21.31 10.54
CA ALA A 413 -8.37 21.74 9.83
C ALA A 413 -7.29 22.27 10.78
N GLN A 414 -6.09 21.72 10.69
CA GLN A 414 -4.92 22.11 11.47
C GLN A 414 -3.84 22.68 10.55
N ASN A 415 -3.15 23.72 11.03
CA ASN A 415 -2.09 24.39 10.27
C ASN A 415 -0.68 24.14 10.85
N SER A 416 -0.56 23.34 11.91
CA SER A 416 0.67 23.12 12.67
C SER A 416 1.16 21.67 12.59
N VAL A 417 0.68 20.89 11.61
CA VAL A 417 1.09 19.50 11.44
C VAL A 417 1.71 19.33 10.07
N ILE A 418 2.86 18.69 10.00
CA ILE A 418 3.43 18.16 8.77
C ILE A 418 3.40 16.63 8.77
N ARG A 419 3.19 16.05 7.60
CA ARG A 419 3.21 14.62 7.34
C ARG A 419 4.47 14.25 6.57
N LEU A 420 5.10 13.15 6.97
CA LEU A 420 6.23 12.55 6.31
C LEU A 420 5.93 11.10 5.93
N SER A 421 6.54 10.65 4.83
CA SER A 421 6.63 9.24 4.46
C SER A 421 8.08 8.90 4.12
N VAL A 422 8.64 7.88 4.78
CA VAL A 422 10.00 7.40 4.47
C VAL A 422 9.99 6.22 3.51
N SER A 423 8.81 5.82 3.02
CA SER A 423 8.67 4.60 2.23
C SER A 423 9.52 4.59 0.95
N GLN A 424 9.70 5.74 0.31
CA GLN A 424 10.51 5.89 -0.92
C GLN A 424 11.84 6.61 -0.71
N VAL A 425 12.16 7.03 0.52
CA VAL A 425 13.42 7.72 0.86
C VAL A 425 14.51 6.68 1.07
N GLU A 426 15.71 6.89 0.51
CA GLU A 426 16.88 6.06 0.78
C GLU A 426 17.28 6.14 2.26
N GLU A 427 17.76 5.01 2.83
CA GLU A 427 18.04 4.93 4.27
C GLU A 427 19.02 6.02 4.73
N GLU A 428 20.04 6.32 3.91
CA GLU A 428 21.09 7.33 4.17
C GLU A 428 20.55 8.77 4.19
N LEU A 429 19.47 9.03 3.47
CA LEU A 429 18.87 10.36 3.36
C LEU A 429 17.85 10.67 4.46
N ILE A 430 17.39 9.67 5.22
CA ILE A 430 16.38 9.87 6.28
C ILE A 430 16.92 10.80 7.37
N GLU A 431 18.12 10.52 7.86
CA GLU A 431 18.76 11.31 8.92
C GLU A 431 19.03 12.74 8.46
N ILE A 432 19.59 12.92 7.25
CA ILE A 432 19.87 14.22 6.65
C ILE A 432 18.60 15.06 6.51
N GLY A 433 17.51 14.44 6.02
CA GLY A 433 16.23 15.13 5.88
C GLY A 433 15.62 15.56 7.20
N VAL A 434 15.69 14.72 8.24
CA VAL A 434 15.22 15.07 9.59
C VAL A 434 16.07 16.17 10.20
N GLN A 435 17.39 16.13 10.01
CA GLN A 435 18.31 17.18 10.48
C GLN A 435 17.94 18.53 9.86
N THR A 436 17.67 18.55 8.54
CA THR A 436 17.24 19.76 7.84
C THR A 436 15.90 20.26 8.40
N ILE A 437 14.91 19.39 8.59
CA ILE A 437 13.62 19.76 9.18
C ILE A 437 13.82 20.37 10.60
N ALA A 438 14.62 19.72 11.44
CA ALA A 438 14.88 20.19 12.80
C ALA A 438 15.56 21.56 12.83
N ARG A 439 16.53 21.79 11.92
CA ARG A 439 17.22 23.07 11.78
C ARG A 439 16.25 24.18 11.38
N VAL A 440 15.44 23.95 10.33
CA VAL A 440 14.48 24.95 9.85
C VAL A 440 13.40 25.26 10.91
N ILE A 441 12.93 24.26 11.67
CA ILE A 441 12.03 24.49 12.81
C ILE A 441 12.69 25.42 13.84
N LYS A 442 13.95 25.16 14.24
CA LYS A 442 14.69 25.99 15.21
C LYS A 442 14.89 27.42 14.69
N GLU A 443 15.23 27.58 13.41
CA GLU A 443 15.40 28.91 12.79
C GLU A 443 14.10 29.72 12.80
N GLN A 444 12.96 29.07 12.48
CA GLN A 444 11.65 29.73 12.52
C GLN A 444 11.22 30.07 13.95
N LEU A 445 11.50 29.22 14.94
CA LEU A 445 11.24 29.50 16.35
C LEU A 445 11.98 30.74 16.83
N ASN A 446 13.23 30.90 16.40
CA ASN A 446 14.04 32.09 16.77
C ASN A 446 13.54 33.38 16.12
N LYS A 447 12.80 33.31 15.02
CA LYS A 447 12.20 34.48 14.34
C LYS A 447 10.85 34.88 14.94
N VAL A 448 10.20 34.01 15.71
CA VAL A 448 8.93 34.34 16.38
C VAL A 448 9.25 35.27 17.58
N PRO A 449 8.69 36.50 17.66
CA PRO A 449 8.91 37.37 18.80
C PRO A 449 8.48 36.66 20.09
N GLN A 450 9.41 36.58 21.06
CA GLN A 450 9.06 36.15 22.40
C GLN A 450 8.16 37.21 23.02
N VAL A 451 6.86 36.97 23.04
CA VAL A 451 5.94 37.81 23.82
C VAL A 451 6.29 37.56 25.27
N LYS A 452 7.10 38.46 25.86
CA LYS A 452 7.26 38.50 27.30
C LYS A 452 5.92 38.92 27.88
N PHE A 453 5.22 38.00 28.50
CA PHE A 453 4.13 38.37 29.39
C PHE A 453 4.77 39.14 30.57
N ILE A 454 4.49 40.44 30.64
CA ILE A 454 4.80 41.31 31.77
C ILE A 454 3.77 41.04 32.86
#